data_20dcac340bf2acef697dc5fc57827c58
#
_entry.id   20dcac340bf2acef697dc5fc57827c58
#
_cell.length_a   1.000
_cell.length_b   1.000
_cell.length_c   1.000
_cell.angle_alpha   90.00
_cell.angle_beta   90.00
_cell.angle_gamma   90.00
#
_symmetry.space_group_name_H-M   'P 1'
#
loop_
_entity.id
_entity.type
_entity.pdbx_description
1 polymer ?
#
loop_
_entity_poly.entity_id
_entity_poly.type
_entity_poly.pdbx_seq_one_letter_code
_entity_poly.pdbx_strand_id
1 'polypeptide(L)'
;MRIIFFSDAHGNQYTIERFFEMTKALSPDRAIFGGDVMGYYYGSDRIIDLLRENNVTCLLGNHDRMYLDVLDGERTEESLIEKYGNSYKNCKNLLKKENTEYLRTLSPRLDLDADGLHLTFVHGSVPDPLNGRVYPDAVLTDDKPYEGIDYVFSGHTHHKTEKHVGKTTIINPGSIGQQRDGKGCTFLLFDTQTRKYEIHEVKYNIPDLVREIDQKEDNPRMHERLIEVLYRSCSQL
;
A
#
# COMPACT_ATOMS: atom_id res chain seq x y z
N MET A 1 -9.15 19.41 -7.88
CA MET A 1 -8.34 18.92 -6.74
C MET A 1 -7.28 17.95 -7.26
N ARG A 2 -6.03 18.02 -6.72
CA ARG A 2 -4.94 17.11 -7.05
C ARG A 2 -4.71 16.13 -5.90
N ILE A 3 -4.93 14.85 -6.15
CA ILE A 3 -4.89 13.78 -5.13
C ILE A 3 -3.73 12.84 -5.45
N ILE A 4 -2.85 12.60 -4.48
CA ILE A 4 -1.89 11.50 -4.53
C ILE A 4 -2.52 10.27 -3.88
N PHE A 5 -2.43 9.12 -4.58
CA PHE A 5 -2.75 7.81 -4.04
C PHE A 5 -1.56 6.86 -4.15
N PHE A 6 -1.24 6.17 -3.06
CA PHE A 6 -0.17 5.16 -2.96
C PHE A 6 -0.56 4.11 -1.93
N SER A 7 -0.01 2.90 -2.02
CA SER A 7 -0.42 1.77 -1.19
C SER A 7 0.69 0.74 -1.03
N ASP A 8 0.53 -0.17 -0.08
CA ASP A 8 1.35 -1.39 0.03
C ASP A 8 2.84 -1.07 0.28
N ALA A 9 3.13 -0.34 1.36
CA ALA A 9 4.49 0.05 1.73
C ALA A 9 5.30 -1.11 2.33
N HIS A 10 4.63 -2.02 3.06
CA HIS A 10 5.19 -3.26 3.59
C HIS A 10 6.52 -3.10 4.33
N GLY A 11 6.62 -2.09 5.17
CA GLY A 11 7.83 -1.83 5.95
C GLY A 11 9.02 -1.27 5.18
N ASN A 12 8.88 -0.95 3.88
CA ASN A 12 9.93 -0.31 3.09
C ASN A 12 9.97 1.20 3.36
N GLN A 13 10.59 1.59 4.48
CA GLN A 13 10.70 3.00 4.87
C GLN A 13 11.49 3.84 3.86
N TYR A 14 12.46 3.24 3.16
CA TYR A 14 13.34 3.95 2.23
C TYR A 14 12.58 4.51 1.01
N THR A 15 11.57 3.77 0.52
CA THR A 15 10.69 4.28 -0.53
C THR A 15 9.78 5.39 -0.02
N ILE A 16 9.26 5.27 1.20
CA ILE A 16 8.36 6.27 1.79
C ILE A 16 9.10 7.58 2.08
N GLU A 17 10.32 7.53 2.60
CA GLU A 17 11.16 8.71 2.79
C GLU A 17 11.41 9.41 1.45
N ARG A 18 11.80 8.66 0.43
CA ARG A 18 12.04 9.19 -0.90
C ARG A 18 10.76 9.72 -1.56
N PHE A 19 9.63 9.05 -1.37
CA PHE A 19 8.32 9.51 -1.84
C PHE A 19 7.98 10.90 -1.29
N PHE A 20 8.13 11.14 0.01
CA PHE A 20 7.85 12.45 0.59
C PHE A 20 8.79 13.55 0.07
N GLU A 21 10.05 13.23 -0.20
CA GLU A 21 10.96 14.18 -0.85
C GLU A 21 10.48 14.57 -2.26
N MET A 22 10.07 13.59 -3.07
CA MET A 22 9.62 13.81 -4.45
C MET A 22 8.32 14.59 -4.50
N THR A 23 7.36 14.27 -3.62
CA THR A 23 6.01 14.84 -3.65
C THR A 23 5.93 16.30 -3.19
N LYS A 24 6.97 16.82 -2.49
CA LYS A 24 7.05 18.25 -2.15
C LYS A 24 6.89 19.17 -3.35
N ALA A 25 7.47 18.79 -4.50
CA ALA A 25 7.39 19.58 -5.73
C ALA A 25 6.03 19.44 -6.46
N LEU A 26 5.26 18.40 -6.15
CA LEU A 26 3.97 18.14 -6.81
C LEU A 26 2.82 18.95 -6.19
N SER A 27 2.97 19.44 -4.96
CA SER A 27 1.97 20.24 -4.23
C SER A 27 0.55 19.64 -4.34
N PRO A 28 0.30 18.40 -3.87
CA PRO A 28 -1.02 17.81 -3.90
C PRO A 28 -1.94 18.50 -2.87
N ASP A 29 -3.24 18.55 -3.16
CA ASP A 29 -4.25 19.02 -2.21
C ASP A 29 -4.53 17.96 -1.13
N ARG A 30 -4.40 16.66 -1.49
CA ARG A 30 -4.54 15.52 -0.58
C ARG A 30 -3.56 14.41 -0.93
N ALA A 31 -3.12 13.69 0.10
CA ALA A 31 -2.42 12.41 -0.03
C ALA A 31 -3.23 11.33 0.69
N ILE A 32 -3.47 10.20 0.00
CA ILE A 32 -4.22 9.06 0.52
C ILE A 32 -3.36 7.81 0.40
N PHE A 33 -3.18 7.13 1.53
CA PHE A 33 -2.46 5.86 1.62
C PHE A 33 -3.45 4.70 1.70
N GLY A 34 -3.35 3.75 0.79
CA GLY A 34 -4.28 2.66 0.58
C GLY A 34 -4.11 1.45 1.52
N GLY A 35 -3.31 1.56 2.60
CA GLY A 35 -3.10 0.47 3.56
C GLY A 35 -1.88 -0.40 3.26
N ASP A 36 -1.68 -1.42 4.11
CA ASP A 36 -0.54 -2.32 4.12
C ASP A 36 0.78 -1.60 4.41
N VAL A 37 0.86 -1.01 5.62
CA VAL A 37 2.12 -0.57 6.21
C VAL A 37 2.95 -1.76 6.64
N MET A 38 2.28 -2.80 7.22
CA MET A 38 2.90 -3.97 7.82
C MET A 38 3.36 -5.01 6.80
N GLY A 39 4.29 -5.87 7.23
CA GLY A 39 4.72 -7.07 6.51
C GLY A 39 5.98 -6.90 5.66
N TYR A 40 6.62 -7.99 5.34
CA TYR A 40 7.80 -8.19 4.50
C TYR A 40 9.08 -7.49 4.97
N TYR A 41 9.09 -6.14 5.14
CA TYR A 41 10.25 -5.38 5.61
C TYR A 41 10.00 -4.78 6.99
N TYR A 42 10.90 -3.93 7.53
CA TYR A 42 11.04 -3.75 8.97
C TYR A 42 10.79 -2.31 9.46
N GLY A 43 10.49 -1.37 8.56
CA GLY A 43 10.34 0.06 8.87
C GLY A 43 8.90 0.51 9.17
N SER A 44 7.98 -0.40 9.52
CA SER A 44 6.54 -0.08 9.66
C SER A 44 6.26 1.04 10.66
N ASP A 45 6.94 1.06 11.82
CA ASP A 45 6.75 2.10 12.83
C ASP A 45 7.16 3.48 12.30
N ARG A 46 8.30 3.58 11.63
CA ARG A 46 8.77 4.81 10.98
C ARG A 46 7.84 5.28 9.87
N ILE A 47 7.29 4.35 9.08
CA ILE A 47 6.33 4.69 8.03
C ILE A 47 5.07 5.32 8.63
N ILE A 48 4.51 4.76 9.71
CA ILE A 48 3.34 5.34 10.36
C ILE A 48 3.63 6.75 10.86
N ASP A 49 4.81 6.97 11.47
CA ASP A 49 5.23 8.31 11.90
C ASP A 49 5.23 9.29 10.71
N LEU A 50 5.87 8.92 9.60
CA LEU A 50 5.94 9.74 8.40
C LEU A 50 4.56 10.05 7.79
N LEU A 51 3.66 9.07 7.74
CA LEU A 51 2.29 9.27 7.24
C LEU A 51 1.54 10.28 8.11
N ARG A 52 1.66 10.18 9.43
CA ARG A 52 1.03 11.10 10.41
C ARG A 52 1.65 12.49 10.37
N GLU A 53 2.98 12.60 10.35
CA GLU A 53 3.73 13.86 10.24
C GLU A 53 3.35 14.67 9.00
N ASN A 54 3.03 13.98 7.89
CA ASN A 54 2.65 14.60 6.61
C ASN A 54 1.12 14.68 6.39
N ASN A 55 0.30 14.44 7.44
CA ASN A 55 -1.16 14.52 7.40
C ASN A 55 -1.80 13.67 6.27
N VAL A 56 -1.26 12.48 6.02
CA VAL A 56 -1.80 11.55 5.03
C VAL A 56 -3.07 10.90 5.57
N THR A 57 -4.12 10.86 4.75
CA THR A 57 -5.31 10.07 5.05
C THR A 57 -5.01 8.60 4.77
N CYS A 58 -5.13 7.72 5.78
CA CYS A 58 -4.73 6.32 5.65
C CYS A 58 -5.92 5.38 5.70
N LEU A 59 -5.85 4.31 4.90
CA LEU A 59 -6.73 3.15 4.98
C LEU A 59 -6.05 2.01 5.73
N LEU A 60 -6.86 1.07 6.24
CA LEU A 60 -6.41 -0.18 6.82
C LEU A 60 -6.18 -1.22 5.71
N GLY A 61 -4.97 -1.79 5.64
CA GLY A 61 -4.68 -2.92 4.78
C GLY A 61 -4.87 -4.26 5.47
N ASN A 62 -4.85 -5.35 4.70
CA ASN A 62 -5.04 -6.68 5.26
C ASN A 62 -3.82 -7.14 6.10
N HIS A 63 -2.61 -6.70 5.79
CA HIS A 63 -1.43 -6.95 6.62
C HIS A 63 -1.46 -6.18 7.93
N ASP A 64 -2.01 -4.96 7.92
CA ASP A 64 -2.24 -4.17 9.13
C ASP A 64 -3.28 -4.86 10.03
N ARG A 65 -4.37 -5.38 9.43
CA ARG A 65 -5.39 -6.17 10.14
C ARG A 65 -4.81 -7.44 10.74
N MET A 66 -3.99 -8.20 9.98
CA MET A 66 -3.33 -9.41 10.50
C MET A 66 -2.42 -9.13 11.70
N TYR A 67 -1.72 -7.98 11.71
CA TYR A 67 -0.95 -7.55 12.88
C TYR A 67 -1.84 -7.32 14.10
N LEU A 68 -2.95 -6.58 13.93
CA LEU A 68 -3.93 -6.34 15.00
C LEU A 68 -4.55 -7.65 15.52
N ASP A 69 -4.86 -8.60 14.63
CA ASP A 69 -5.41 -9.92 14.99
C ASP A 69 -4.45 -10.70 15.88
N VAL A 70 -3.11 -10.56 15.70
CA VAL A 70 -2.13 -11.16 16.62
C VAL A 70 -2.19 -10.51 17.99
N LEU A 71 -2.28 -9.19 18.07
CA LEU A 71 -2.38 -8.47 19.34
C LEU A 71 -3.68 -8.80 20.09
N ASP A 72 -4.75 -9.05 19.36
CA ASP A 72 -6.08 -9.38 19.90
C ASP A 72 -6.22 -10.87 20.22
N GLY A 73 -5.21 -11.70 19.89
CA GLY A 73 -5.23 -13.15 20.13
C GLY A 73 -6.07 -13.96 19.13
N GLU A 74 -6.50 -13.34 18.04
CA GLU A 74 -7.28 -13.98 16.95
C GLU A 74 -6.38 -14.74 15.96
N ARG A 75 -5.07 -14.46 16.00
CA ARG A 75 -4.04 -15.07 15.14
C ARG A 75 -2.75 -15.30 15.93
N THR A 76 -1.96 -16.29 15.53
CA THR A 76 -0.63 -16.50 16.13
C THR A 76 0.47 -15.76 15.36
N GLU A 77 1.46 -15.24 16.07
CA GLU A 77 2.65 -14.58 15.50
C GLU A 77 3.42 -15.53 14.57
N GLU A 78 3.56 -16.80 14.98
CA GLU A 78 4.27 -17.84 14.23
C GLU A 78 3.68 -18.02 12.83
N SER A 79 2.35 -17.97 12.69
CA SER A 79 1.68 -18.10 11.39
C SER A 79 2.01 -16.98 10.42
N LEU A 80 2.32 -15.78 10.92
CA LEU A 80 2.76 -14.64 10.11
C LEU A 80 4.26 -14.74 9.79
N ILE A 81 5.08 -15.12 10.75
CA ILE A 81 6.53 -15.30 10.55
C ILE A 81 6.79 -16.37 9.48
N GLU A 82 6.09 -17.51 9.55
CA GLU A 82 6.22 -18.58 8.55
C GLU A 82 5.92 -18.09 7.12
N LYS A 83 4.93 -17.22 6.97
CA LYS A 83 4.45 -16.78 5.66
C LYS A 83 5.14 -15.53 5.13
N TYR A 84 5.51 -14.60 6.01
CA TYR A 84 5.94 -13.24 5.65
C TYR A 84 7.31 -12.85 6.21
N GLY A 85 7.98 -13.75 6.97
CA GLY A 85 9.29 -13.52 7.55
C GLY A 85 9.28 -12.75 8.87
N ASN A 86 10.46 -12.38 9.31
CA ASN A 86 10.71 -11.78 10.62
C ASN A 86 10.13 -10.37 10.79
N SER A 87 9.52 -9.79 9.75
CA SER A 87 8.82 -8.51 9.86
C SER A 87 7.66 -8.50 10.87
N TYR A 88 7.16 -9.68 11.26
CA TYR A 88 6.15 -9.84 12.31
C TYR A 88 6.70 -10.39 13.63
N LYS A 89 8.03 -10.59 13.73
CA LYS A 89 8.65 -11.11 14.94
C LYS A 89 8.52 -10.11 16.09
N ASN A 90 8.09 -10.61 17.27
CA ASN A 90 7.85 -9.78 18.44
C ASN A 90 6.76 -8.70 18.24
N CYS A 91 5.61 -9.11 17.70
CA CYS A 91 4.48 -8.23 17.36
C CYS A 91 4.11 -7.23 18.48
N LYS A 92 4.15 -7.66 19.77
CA LYS A 92 3.78 -6.79 20.90
C LYS A 92 4.68 -5.56 21.06
N ASN A 93 5.91 -5.60 20.52
CA ASN A 93 6.88 -4.52 20.62
C ASN A 93 7.29 -3.95 19.25
N LEU A 94 6.59 -4.36 18.19
CA LEU A 94 6.95 -3.98 16.82
C LEU A 94 6.64 -2.52 16.52
N LEU A 95 5.52 -2.03 17.03
CA LEU A 95 5.11 -0.63 16.89
C LEU A 95 5.04 0.05 18.27
N LYS A 96 5.22 1.36 18.27
CA LYS A 96 4.86 2.22 19.40
C LYS A 96 3.36 2.07 19.69
N LYS A 97 2.98 2.26 20.96
CA LYS A 97 1.58 2.17 21.40
C LYS A 97 0.68 3.12 20.61
N GLU A 98 1.09 4.37 20.43
CA GLU A 98 0.33 5.37 19.69
C GLU A 98 0.15 5.01 18.21
N ASN A 99 1.08 4.30 17.59
CA ASN A 99 0.98 3.84 16.21
C ASN A 99 0.07 2.61 16.09
N THR A 100 0.10 1.71 17.07
CA THR A 100 -0.86 0.61 17.16
C THR A 100 -2.30 1.12 17.32
N GLU A 101 -2.52 2.08 18.26
CA GLU A 101 -3.83 2.70 18.44
C GLU A 101 -4.30 3.45 17.19
N TYR A 102 -3.38 4.11 16.47
CA TYR A 102 -3.70 4.75 15.20
C TYR A 102 -4.19 3.74 14.16
N LEU A 103 -3.51 2.59 13.97
CA LEU A 103 -3.96 1.55 13.04
C LEU A 103 -5.38 1.05 13.36
N ARG A 104 -5.74 0.95 14.66
CA ARG A 104 -7.07 0.53 15.11
C ARG A 104 -8.19 1.49 14.69
N THR A 105 -7.88 2.75 14.40
CA THR A 105 -8.87 3.75 13.95
C THR A 105 -9.14 3.70 12.46
N LEU A 106 -8.33 2.99 11.69
CA LEU A 106 -8.41 3.00 10.22
C LEU A 106 -9.52 2.09 9.69
N SER A 107 -10.14 2.54 8.59
CA SER A 107 -11.10 1.76 7.79
C SER A 107 -10.45 1.32 6.48
N PRO A 108 -10.81 0.16 5.90
CA PRO A 108 -10.28 -0.27 4.61
C PRO A 108 -10.91 0.47 3.41
N ARG A 109 -11.85 1.40 3.65
CA ARG A 109 -12.57 2.18 2.62
C ARG A 109 -12.72 3.63 3.03
N LEU A 110 -12.58 4.52 2.04
CA LEU A 110 -12.88 5.94 2.11
C LEU A 110 -13.64 6.36 0.84
N ASP A 111 -14.74 7.09 1.00
CA ASP A 111 -15.46 7.73 -0.10
C ASP A 111 -15.26 9.25 -0.04
N LEU A 112 -15.09 9.90 -1.18
CA LEU A 112 -14.82 11.34 -1.29
C LEU A 112 -15.51 11.92 -2.51
N ASP A 113 -16.30 12.97 -2.30
CA ASP A 113 -16.85 13.78 -3.38
C ASP A 113 -15.94 14.97 -3.68
N ALA A 114 -15.52 15.12 -4.92
CA ALA A 114 -14.63 16.19 -5.35
C ALA A 114 -14.91 16.61 -6.80
N ASP A 115 -15.10 17.91 -7.03
CA ASP A 115 -15.33 18.51 -8.36
C ASP A 115 -16.42 17.79 -9.18
N GLY A 116 -17.49 17.32 -8.51
CA GLY A 116 -18.62 16.60 -9.11
C GLY A 116 -18.33 15.15 -9.46
N LEU A 117 -17.23 14.58 -8.94
CA LEU A 117 -16.90 13.16 -9.04
C LEU A 117 -17.13 12.48 -7.70
N HIS A 118 -17.63 11.24 -7.76
CA HIS A 118 -17.66 10.33 -6.62
C HIS A 118 -16.46 9.37 -6.69
N LEU A 119 -15.51 9.52 -5.74
CA LEU A 119 -14.24 8.78 -5.66
C LEU A 119 -14.30 7.80 -4.52
N THR A 120 -13.97 6.53 -4.77
CA THR A 120 -13.84 5.51 -3.73
C THR A 120 -12.39 5.03 -3.65
N PHE A 121 -11.84 5.01 -2.45
CA PHE A 121 -10.52 4.46 -2.13
C PHE A 121 -10.72 3.22 -1.29
N VAL A 122 -10.13 2.11 -1.69
CA VAL A 122 -10.19 0.82 -0.97
C VAL A 122 -8.82 0.18 -0.93
N HIS A 123 -8.51 -0.59 0.11
CA HIS A 123 -7.31 -1.40 0.07
C HIS A 123 -7.45 -2.52 -0.97
N GLY A 124 -8.56 -3.30 -0.92
CA GLY A 124 -8.84 -4.42 -1.81
C GLY A 124 -9.71 -4.05 -3.02
N SER A 125 -10.99 -4.39 -2.97
CA SER A 125 -11.99 -4.09 -4.00
C SER A 125 -13.26 -3.49 -3.39
N VAL A 126 -14.16 -2.92 -4.21
CA VAL A 126 -15.41 -2.35 -3.68
C VAL A 126 -16.29 -3.41 -2.99
N PRO A 127 -16.47 -4.64 -3.53
CA PRO A 127 -17.22 -5.68 -2.85
C PRO A 127 -16.57 -6.23 -1.58
N ASP A 128 -15.24 -6.24 -1.52
CA ASP A 128 -14.45 -6.64 -0.35
C ASP A 128 -13.30 -5.64 -0.14
N PRO A 129 -13.54 -4.55 0.62
CA PRO A 129 -12.59 -3.47 0.76
C PRO A 129 -11.24 -3.85 1.38
N LEU A 130 -11.19 -4.96 2.13
CA LEU A 130 -9.96 -5.38 2.82
C LEU A 130 -9.18 -6.46 2.05
N ASN A 131 -9.86 -7.48 1.49
CA ASN A 131 -9.19 -8.66 0.94
C ASN A 131 -9.45 -8.88 -0.56
N GLY A 132 -10.36 -8.11 -1.16
CA GLY A 132 -10.70 -8.25 -2.56
C GLY A 132 -9.52 -7.95 -3.50
N ARG A 133 -9.50 -8.59 -4.67
CA ARG A 133 -8.39 -8.48 -5.63
C ARG A 133 -8.88 -8.16 -7.02
N VAL A 134 -8.32 -7.10 -7.60
CA VAL A 134 -8.53 -6.75 -9.00
C VAL A 134 -7.17 -6.83 -9.72
N TYR A 135 -6.92 -7.98 -10.35
CA TYR A 135 -5.70 -8.19 -11.14
C TYR A 135 -5.85 -7.63 -12.57
N PRO A 136 -4.73 -7.40 -13.30
CA PRO A 136 -4.78 -6.90 -14.69
C PRO A 136 -5.59 -7.78 -15.64
N ASP A 137 -5.64 -9.09 -15.41
CA ASP A 137 -6.39 -10.07 -16.20
C ASP A 137 -7.80 -10.36 -15.69
N ALA A 138 -8.22 -9.72 -14.57
CA ALA A 138 -9.55 -9.92 -14.00
C ALA A 138 -10.65 -9.50 -14.97
N VAL A 139 -11.70 -10.32 -15.07
CA VAL A 139 -12.94 -10.01 -15.80
C VAL A 139 -14.00 -9.62 -14.78
N LEU A 140 -14.44 -8.37 -14.81
CA LEU A 140 -15.48 -7.83 -13.93
C LEU A 140 -16.81 -7.82 -14.68
N THR A 141 -17.73 -8.69 -14.30
CA THR A 141 -19.02 -8.87 -14.98
C THR A 141 -20.21 -8.26 -14.23
N ASP A 142 -20.05 -8.02 -12.93
CA ASP A 142 -21.07 -7.39 -12.08
C ASP A 142 -20.70 -5.93 -11.82
N ASP A 143 -21.47 -5.00 -12.37
CA ASP A 143 -21.28 -3.56 -12.20
C ASP A 143 -22.07 -2.97 -11.01
N LYS A 144 -23.01 -3.73 -10.44
CA LYS A 144 -23.85 -3.30 -9.31
C LYS A 144 -23.09 -2.70 -8.14
N PRO A 145 -21.99 -3.32 -7.63
CA PRO A 145 -21.24 -2.76 -6.51
C PRO A 145 -20.59 -1.40 -6.82
N TYR A 146 -20.48 -1.05 -8.10
CA TYR A 146 -19.78 0.16 -8.58
C TYR A 146 -20.74 1.27 -9.03
N GLU A 147 -22.06 1.05 -8.95
CA GLU A 147 -23.06 2.04 -9.32
C GLU A 147 -22.86 3.35 -8.53
N GLY A 148 -22.86 4.48 -9.25
CA GLY A 148 -22.69 5.81 -8.67
C GLY A 148 -21.25 6.21 -8.37
N ILE A 149 -20.26 5.36 -8.63
CA ILE A 149 -18.84 5.63 -8.45
C ILE A 149 -18.20 5.99 -9.78
N ASP A 150 -17.49 7.12 -9.86
CA ASP A 150 -16.75 7.52 -11.07
C ASP A 150 -15.38 6.83 -11.12
N TYR A 151 -14.64 6.87 -10.00
CA TYR A 151 -13.31 6.27 -9.90
C TYR A 151 -13.14 5.46 -8.62
N VAL A 152 -12.50 4.30 -8.74
CA VAL A 152 -12.02 3.49 -7.62
C VAL A 152 -10.49 3.46 -7.66
N PHE A 153 -9.86 3.81 -6.54
CA PHE A 153 -8.43 3.65 -6.33
C PHE A 153 -8.20 2.48 -5.36
N SER A 154 -7.42 1.50 -5.79
CA SER A 154 -7.20 0.25 -5.03
C SER A 154 -5.71 -0.12 -4.92
N GLY A 155 -5.36 -0.96 -3.95
CA GLY A 155 -4.03 -1.51 -3.72
C GLY A 155 -4.00 -3.03 -3.78
N HIS A 156 -3.36 -3.66 -2.77
CA HIS A 156 -3.38 -5.07 -2.41
C HIS A 156 -2.72 -6.04 -3.41
N THR A 157 -2.93 -5.88 -4.71
CA THR A 157 -2.39 -6.81 -5.73
C THR A 157 -0.93 -6.53 -6.09
N HIS A 158 -0.43 -5.32 -5.84
CA HIS A 158 0.90 -4.82 -6.22
C HIS A 158 1.15 -4.83 -7.74
N HIS A 159 0.07 -4.78 -8.54
CA HIS A 159 0.14 -4.74 -10.01
C HIS A 159 -0.54 -3.48 -10.51
N LYS A 160 0.13 -2.74 -11.39
CA LYS A 160 -0.51 -1.63 -12.10
C LYS A 160 -1.70 -2.16 -12.89
N THR A 161 -2.87 -1.62 -12.59
CA THR A 161 -4.11 -2.10 -13.20
C THR A 161 -5.02 -0.91 -13.52
N GLU A 162 -5.58 -0.90 -14.72
CA GLU A 162 -6.72 -0.07 -15.08
C GLU A 162 -7.83 -0.96 -15.62
N LYS A 163 -9.04 -0.83 -15.10
CA LYS A 163 -10.24 -1.56 -15.51
C LYS A 163 -11.42 -0.64 -15.60
N HIS A 164 -12.34 -0.99 -16.47
CA HIS A 164 -13.65 -0.34 -16.55
C HIS A 164 -14.74 -1.35 -16.22
N VAL A 165 -15.67 -0.97 -15.36
CA VAL A 165 -16.87 -1.75 -15.03
C VAL A 165 -18.06 -0.79 -14.99
N GLY A 166 -19.05 -1.02 -15.88
CA GLY A 166 -20.10 -0.03 -16.12
C GLY A 166 -19.51 1.32 -16.52
N LYS A 167 -19.79 2.36 -15.71
CA LYS A 167 -19.24 3.71 -15.90
C LYS A 167 -18.02 4.01 -15.03
N THR A 168 -17.65 3.09 -14.15
CA THR A 168 -16.58 3.27 -13.17
C THR A 168 -15.22 2.89 -13.76
N THR A 169 -14.22 3.72 -13.49
CA THR A 169 -12.81 3.40 -13.77
C THR A 169 -12.12 2.97 -12.47
N ILE A 170 -11.52 1.78 -12.47
CA ILE A 170 -10.76 1.23 -11.35
C ILE A 170 -9.27 1.37 -11.68
N ILE A 171 -8.50 1.99 -10.77
CA ILE A 171 -7.07 2.22 -10.97
C ILE A 171 -6.31 1.70 -9.75
N ASN A 172 -5.32 0.86 -10.01
CA ASN A 172 -4.33 0.45 -9.02
C ASN A 172 -2.95 0.91 -9.52
N PRO A 173 -2.25 1.80 -8.82
CA PRO A 173 -0.91 2.25 -9.24
C PRO A 173 0.18 1.20 -9.05
N GLY A 174 -0.14 0.07 -8.43
CA GLY A 174 0.82 -0.90 -7.94
C GLY A 174 1.19 -0.65 -6.47
N SER A 175 2.37 -1.07 -6.07
CA SER A 175 2.88 -0.94 -4.71
C SER A 175 4.00 0.09 -4.63
N ILE A 176 4.02 0.87 -3.55
CA ILE A 176 5.11 1.80 -3.28
C ILE A 176 6.30 1.12 -2.59
N GLY A 177 6.10 -0.04 -1.95
CA GLY A 177 7.14 -0.73 -1.19
C GLY A 177 7.59 -2.07 -1.78
N GLN A 178 6.68 -2.80 -2.44
CA GLN A 178 6.92 -4.15 -2.94
C GLN A 178 6.19 -4.41 -4.25
N GLN A 179 6.58 -3.76 -5.32
CA GLN A 179 5.99 -3.92 -6.64
C GLN A 179 6.20 -5.34 -7.18
N ARG A 180 5.21 -5.92 -7.87
CA ARG A 180 5.26 -7.31 -8.37
C ARG A 180 5.24 -7.44 -9.89
N ASP A 181 4.96 -6.37 -10.62
CA ASP A 181 4.94 -6.36 -12.09
C ASP A 181 6.29 -6.04 -12.74
N GLY A 182 7.36 -5.88 -11.95
CA GLY A 182 8.71 -5.61 -12.43
C GLY A 182 8.91 -4.20 -13.00
N LYS A 183 8.10 -3.21 -12.59
CA LYS A 183 8.10 -1.85 -13.16
C LYS A 183 8.38 -0.74 -12.15
N GLY A 184 9.13 -1.06 -11.09
CA GLY A 184 9.49 -0.10 -10.03
C GLY A 184 8.36 0.19 -9.04
N CYS A 185 8.72 0.69 -7.86
CA CYS A 185 7.77 1.14 -6.84
C CYS A 185 7.08 2.42 -7.30
N THR A 186 5.77 2.55 -7.10
CA THR A 186 4.99 3.61 -7.74
C THR A 186 3.91 4.22 -6.86
N PHE A 187 3.54 5.46 -7.22
CA PHE A 187 2.35 6.16 -6.74
C PHE A 187 1.63 6.84 -7.90
N LEU A 188 0.41 7.28 -7.68
CA LEU A 188 -0.45 7.95 -8.65
C LEU A 188 -0.72 9.39 -8.21
N LEU A 189 -0.69 10.32 -9.16
CA LEU A 189 -1.24 11.67 -9.03
C LEU A 189 -2.47 11.80 -9.93
N PHE A 190 -3.65 12.07 -9.34
CA PHE A 190 -4.92 12.26 -10.05
C PHE A 190 -5.39 13.70 -9.93
N ASP A 191 -5.80 14.28 -11.04
CA ASP A 191 -6.41 15.61 -11.11
C ASP A 191 -7.92 15.45 -11.40
N THR A 192 -8.76 15.80 -10.41
CA THR A 192 -10.22 15.66 -10.50
C THR A 192 -10.86 16.59 -11.53
N GLN A 193 -10.26 17.76 -11.81
CA GLN A 193 -10.81 18.71 -12.79
C GLN A 193 -10.58 18.23 -14.21
N THR A 194 -9.37 17.76 -14.51
CA THR A 194 -9.04 17.25 -15.85
C THR A 194 -9.37 15.78 -16.04
N ARG A 195 -9.67 15.06 -14.94
CA ARG A 195 -9.91 13.60 -14.89
C ARG A 195 -8.75 12.78 -15.45
N LYS A 196 -7.52 13.32 -15.35
CA LYS A 196 -6.29 12.68 -15.79
C LYS A 196 -5.47 12.21 -14.59
N TYR A 197 -4.69 11.16 -14.80
CA TYR A 197 -3.74 10.71 -13.80
C TYR A 197 -2.37 10.41 -14.42
N GLU A 198 -1.36 10.44 -13.57
CA GLU A 198 0.02 10.09 -13.89
C GLU A 198 0.53 9.11 -12.85
N ILE A 199 1.23 8.07 -13.28
CA ILE A 199 1.91 7.12 -12.38
C ILE A 199 3.38 7.49 -12.36
N HIS A 200 3.90 7.75 -11.16
CA HIS A 200 5.27 8.13 -10.90
C HIS A 200 6.04 6.97 -10.26
N GLU A 201 7.27 6.75 -10.68
CA GLU A 201 8.19 5.77 -10.08
C GLU A 201 9.01 6.40 -8.95
N VAL A 202 9.17 5.68 -7.83
CA VAL A 202 10.03 6.06 -6.72
C VAL A 202 11.33 5.28 -6.79
N LYS A 203 12.43 5.97 -7.10
CA LYS A 203 13.80 5.40 -7.07
C LYS A 203 14.42 5.66 -5.71
N TYR A 204 14.86 4.61 -5.03
CA TYR A 204 15.42 4.66 -3.68
C TYR A 204 16.71 3.84 -3.56
N ASN A 205 17.41 3.94 -2.44
CA ASN A 205 18.67 3.23 -2.20
C ASN A 205 18.41 1.77 -1.79
N ILE A 206 18.37 0.87 -2.76
CA ILE A 206 18.15 -0.57 -2.56
C ILE A 206 19.20 -1.22 -1.62
N PRO A 207 20.52 -0.92 -1.73
CA PRO A 207 21.51 -1.47 -0.80
C PRO A 207 21.21 -1.25 0.68
N ASP A 208 20.52 -0.19 1.06
CA ASP A 208 20.15 0.04 2.46
C ASP A 208 19.11 -0.98 2.93
N LEU A 209 18.10 -1.25 2.12
CA LEU A 209 17.10 -2.27 2.42
C LEU A 209 17.69 -3.69 2.39
N VAL A 210 18.61 -3.98 1.46
CA VAL A 210 19.33 -5.27 1.42
C VAL A 210 20.09 -5.49 2.73
N ARG A 211 20.87 -4.49 3.19
CA ARG A 211 21.59 -4.60 4.48
C ARG A 211 20.63 -4.84 5.66
N GLU A 212 19.46 -4.23 5.65
CA GLU A 212 18.46 -4.43 6.69
C GLU A 212 17.90 -5.86 6.66
N ILE A 213 17.63 -6.41 5.46
CA ILE A 213 17.21 -7.82 5.29
C ILE A 213 18.30 -8.77 5.79
N ASP A 214 19.57 -8.54 5.39
CA ASP A 214 20.73 -9.35 5.83
C ASP A 214 20.87 -9.41 7.36
N GLN A 215 20.51 -8.34 8.06
CA GLN A 215 20.62 -8.25 9.52
C GLN A 215 19.42 -8.82 10.27
N LYS A 216 18.21 -8.76 9.68
CA LYS A 216 16.97 -9.03 10.40
C LYS A 216 16.26 -10.32 9.98
N GLU A 217 16.54 -10.85 8.78
CA GLU A 217 15.92 -12.09 8.31
C GLU A 217 16.86 -13.28 8.51
N ASP A 218 16.54 -14.14 9.49
CA ASP A 218 17.32 -15.32 9.84
C ASP A 218 16.86 -16.60 9.14
N ASN A 219 15.70 -16.56 8.44
CA ASN A 219 15.22 -17.68 7.62
C ASN A 219 15.81 -17.58 6.20
N PRO A 220 16.72 -18.48 5.77
CA PRO A 220 17.40 -18.39 4.48
C PRO A 220 16.45 -18.36 3.28
N ARG A 221 15.37 -19.14 3.33
CA ARG A 221 14.36 -19.18 2.25
C ARG A 221 13.59 -17.86 2.14
N MET A 222 13.25 -17.26 3.28
CA MET A 222 12.55 -15.98 3.27
C MET A 222 13.48 -14.85 2.86
N HIS A 223 14.72 -14.85 3.34
CA HIS A 223 15.78 -13.93 2.93
C HIS A 223 15.93 -13.89 1.40
N GLU A 224 16.17 -15.07 0.79
CA GLU A 224 16.29 -15.19 -0.67
C GLU A 224 15.06 -14.63 -1.39
N ARG A 225 13.86 -14.98 -0.92
CA ARG A 225 12.60 -14.51 -1.49
C ARG A 225 12.44 -12.98 -1.41
N LEU A 226 12.78 -12.37 -0.27
CA LEU A 226 12.70 -10.91 -0.10
C LEU A 226 13.66 -10.19 -1.05
N ILE A 227 14.90 -10.69 -1.16
CA ILE A 227 15.91 -10.17 -2.08
C ILE A 227 15.44 -10.32 -3.54
N GLU A 228 14.92 -11.49 -3.93
CA GLU A 228 14.42 -11.73 -5.29
C GLU A 228 13.29 -10.78 -5.66
N VAL A 229 12.29 -10.61 -4.80
CA VAL A 229 11.17 -9.69 -5.01
C VAL A 229 11.65 -8.25 -5.10
N LEU A 230 12.60 -7.86 -4.24
CA LEU A 230 13.19 -6.54 -4.24
C LEU A 230 13.85 -6.20 -5.59
N TYR A 231 14.69 -7.09 -6.12
CA TYR A 231 15.34 -6.88 -7.42
C TYR A 231 14.37 -6.97 -8.61
N ARG A 232 13.32 -7.78 -8.53
CA ARG A 232 12.23 -7.76 -9.53
C ARG A 232 11.46 -6.45 -9.52
N SER A 233 11.24 -5.87 -8.33
CA SER A 233 10.57 -4.58 -8.16
C SER A 233 11.35 -3.41 -8.76
N CYS A 234 12.64 -3.59 -8.95
CA CYS A 234 13.56 -2.57 -9.43
C CYS A 234 13.96 -2.90 -10.87
N SER A 235 13.01 -2.82 -11.79
CA SER A 235 13.32 -3.05 -13.20
C SER A 235 14.38 -2.08 -13.69
N GLN A 236 15.52 -2.63 -14.07
CA GLN A 236 16.65 -2.03 -14.78
C GLN A 236 17.50 -1.05 -13.95
N LEU A 237 18.45 -1.61 -13.20
CA LEU A 237 19.76 -0.99 -13.11
C LEU A 237 20.48 -1.09 -14.46
#